data_18ee53f6574b5b41b60b4a2083da4ae9
#
_entry.id   18ee53f6574b5b41b60b4a2083da4ae9
#
_cell.length_a   1.000
_cell.length_b   1.000
_cell.length_c   1.000
_cell.angle_alpha   90.00
_cell.angle_beta   90.00
_cell.angle_gamma   90.00
#
_symmetry.space_group_name_H-M   'P 1'
#
loop_
_entity.id
_entity.type
_entity.pdbx_description
1 polymer ?
#
loop_
_entity_poly.entity_id
_entity_poly.type
_entity_poly.pdbx_seq_one_letter_code
_entity_poly.pdbx_strand_id
1 'polypeptide(L)'
;MILRKYYPTIVLSDIHLGSEHSRTEEVTRFLKYVDCDRLILNGDIIDGWQLKKSGKRWKQKHTDFFKVLMKMMEKRGTEIIYVVGNHYDFLDSLAPFKFSNISIVKDYLLKTRQGKRYFVTHGDIFDTVTTH
;
A
#
# COMPACT_ATOMS: atom_id res chain seq x y z
N MET A 1 23.89 6.85 -10.19
CA MET A 1 22.69 6.20 -10.76
C MET A 1 22.33 4.98 -9.94
N ILE A 2 21.09 4.89 -9.51
CA ILE A 2 20.61 3.74 -8.74
C ILE A 2 19.99 2.74 -9.71
N LEU A 3 20.51 1.51 -9.72
CA LEU A 3 19.90 0.43 -10.47
C LEU A 3 18.79 -0.17 -9.62
N ARG A 4 17.56 -0.07 -10.11
CA ARG A 4 16.39 -0.63 -9.41
C ARG A 4 16.02 -1.95 -10.01
N LYS A 5 15.69 -2.90 -9.13
CA LYS A 5 15.15 -4.18 -9.58
C LYS A 5 13.68 -4.00 -9.94
N TYR A 6 13.30 -4.48 -11.12
CA TYR A 6 11.95 -4.32 -11.64
C TYR A 6 11.09 -5.52 -11.33
N TYR A 7 9.88 -5.25 -10.87
CA TYR A 7 8.81 -6.23 -10.70
C TYR A 7 7.54 -5.66 -11.32
N PRO A 8 6.77 -6.43 -12.12
CA PRO A 8 5.53 -5.89 -12.69
C PRO A 8 4.56 -5.37 -11.64
N THR A 9 4.39 -6.13 -10.55
CA THR A 9 3.49 -5.77 -9.45
C THR A 9 4.13 -6.12 -8.12
N ILE A 10 4.04 -5.20 -7.17
CA ILE A 10 4.46 -5.41 -5.79
C ILE A 10 3.25 -5.24 -4.90
N VAL A 11 3.05 -6.18 -3.98
CA VAL A 11 1.97 -6.10 -2.98
C VAL A 11 2.59 -5.99 -1.60
N LEU A 12 2.21 -4.97 -0.87
CA LEU A 12 2.64 -4.74 0.51
C LEU A 12 1.42 -4.75 1.42
N SER A 13 1.57 -5.29 2.63
CA SER A 13 0.50 -5.28 3.62
C SER A 13 1.10 -5.19 5.02
N ASP A 14 0.24 -4.87 6.00
CA ASP A 14 0.59 -4.86 7.42
C ASP A 14 1.78 -3.96 7.78
N ILE A 15 1.87 -2.80 7.14
CA ILE A 15 2.93 -1.84 7.43
C ILE A 15 2.68 -1.12 8.76
N HIS A 16 1.41 -0.83 9.05
CA HIS A 16 0.97 -0.21 10.32
C HIS A 16 1.68 1.11 10.65
N LEU A 17 1.65 2.05 9.71
CA LEU A 17 2.15 3.41 9.96
C LEU A 17 1.46 4.01 11.19
N GLY A 18 2.25 4.48 12.14
CA GLY A 18 1.73 5.02 13.39
C GLY A 18 1.84 4.05 14.57
N SER A 19 2.09 2.78 14.31
CA SER A 19 2.34 1.78 15.34
C SER A 19 3.81 1.76 15.75
N GLU A 20 4.09 1.38 17.01
CA GLU A 20 5.45 1.19 17.46
C GLU A 20 6.18 0.07 16.75
N HIS A 21 5.42 -0.90 16.27
CA HIS A 21 5.96 -2.07 15.57
C HIS A 21 5.97 -1.88 14.05
N SER A 22 5.85 -0.65 13.59
CA SER A 22 5.83 -0.34 12.17
C SER A 22 7.20 -0.61 11.53
N ARG A 23 7.17 -1.21 10.34
CA ARG A 23 8.36 -1.43 9.52
C ARG A 23 8.53 -0.35 8.46
N THR A 24 8.09 0.85 8.78
CA THR A 24 8.05 1.96 7.84
C THR A 24 9.40 2.23 7.19
N GLU A 25 10.48 2.28 7.98
CA GLU A 25 11.80 2.61 7.46
C GLU A 25 12.33 1.53 6.53
N GLU A 26 12.11 0.27 6.89
CA GLU A 26 12.54 -0.86 6.06
C GLU A 26 11.82 -0.86 4.71
N VAL A 27 10.51 -0.66 4.73
CA VAL A 27 9.69 -0.63 3.52
C VAL A 27 10.06 0.56 2.65
N THR A 28 10.27 1.73 3.26
CA THR A 28 10.68 2.93 2.54
C THR A 28 12.00 2.69 1.80
N ARG A 29 12.96 2.07 2.48
CA ARG A 29 14.24 1.73 1.89
C ARG A 29 14.08 0.76 0.73
N PHE A 30 13.26 -0.28 0.93
CA PHE A 30 12.97 -1.25 -0.11
C PHE A 30 12.42 -0.57 -1.37
N LEU A 31 11.45 0.32 -1.20
CA LEU A 31 10.80 1.00 -2.32
C LEU A 31 11.75 1.94 -3.09
N LYS A 32 12.82 2.39 -2.47
CA LYS A 32 13.82 3.20 -3.15
C LYS A 32 14.65 2.40 -4.15
N TYR A 33 14.75 1.10 -3.95
CA TYR A 33 15.62 0.23 -4.76
C TYR A 33 14.86 -0.70 -5.71
N VAL A 34 13.55 -0.55 -5.80
CA VAL A 34 12.73 -1.35 -6.72
C VAL A 34 11.96 -0.43 -7.66
N ASP A 35 11.54 -1.01 -8.77
CA ASP A 35 10.65 -0.35 -9.70
C ASP A 35 9.52 -1.31 -10.03
N CYS A 36 8.33 -0.78 -10.29
CA CYS A 36 7.18 -1.60 -10.62
C CYS A 36 6.16 -0.78 -11.40
N ASP A 37 5.34 -1.45 -12.18
CA ASP A 37 4.24 -0.80 -12.88
C ASP A 37 3.09 -0.52 -11.93
N ARG A 38 2.90 -1.41 -10.95
CA ARG A 38 1.77 -1.35 -10.04
C ARG A 38 2.22 -1.70 -8.62
N LEU A 39 1.84 -0.86 -7.67
CA LEU A 39 2.09 -1.07 -6.25
C LEU A 39 0.74 -1.16 -5.54
N ILE A 40 0.47 -2.31 -4.92
CA ILE A 40 -0.76 -2.54 -4.17
C ILE A 40 -0.45 -2.48 -2.69
N LEU A 41 -1.11 -1.56 -2.00
CA LEU A 41 -1.01 -1.41 -0.55
C LEU A 41 -2.27 -2.04 0.04
N ASN A 42 -2.12 -3.25 0.56
CA ASN A 42 -3.25 -4.09 0.95
C ASN A 42 -3.52 -4.00 2.44
N GLY A 43 -4.34 -3.04 2.84
CA GLY A 43 -4.83 -2.90 4.20
C GLY A 43 -3.75 -2.70 5.26
N ASP A 44 -4.16 -2.20 6.42
CA ASP A 44 -3.29 -2.01 7.58
C ASP A 44 -1.98 -1.28 7.26
N ILE A 45 -2.05 -0.35 6.31
CA ILE A 45 -0.89 0.48 5.96
C ILE A 45 -0.75 1.62 6.96
N ILE A 46 -1.86 2.29 7.26
CA ILE A 46 -1.89 3.36 8.25
C ILE A 46 -2.69 2.85 9.45
N ASP A 47 -2.05 2.86 10.62
CA ASP A 47 -2.72 2.48 11.84
C ASP A 47 -3.42 3.70 12.44
N GLY A 48 -4.58 4.03 11.90
CA GLY A 48 -5.36 5.17 12.36
C GLY A 48 -5.83 5.04 13.80
N TRP A 49 -6.09 3.81 14.23
CA TRP A 49 -6.48 3.53 15.60
C TRP A 49 -5.38 3.90 16.58
N GLN A 50 -4.15 3.46 16.31
CA GLN A 50 -3.00 3.78 17.17
C GLN A 50 -2.69 5.26 17.18
N LEU A 51 -2.75 5.91 16.03
CA LEU A 51 -2.52 7.34 15.93
C LEU A 51 -3.55 8.12 16.77
N LYS A 52 -4.83 7.72 16.70
CA LYS A 52 -5.89 8.38 17.45
C LYS A 52 -5.82 8.06 18.95
N LYS A 53 -5.63 6.80 19.29
CA LYS A 53 -5.66 6.32 20.67
C LYS A 53 -4.49 6.84 21.50
N SER A 54 -3.29 6.81 20.97
CA SER A 54 -2.08 7.14 21.71
C SER A 54 -1.71 8.61 21.65
N GLY A 55 -2.42 9.40 20.86
CA GLY A 55 -2.03 10.78 20.60
C GLY A 55 -0.67 10.87 19.92
N LYS A 56 -0.19 9.79 19.36
CA LYS A 56 1.11 9.77 18.71
C LYS A 56 1.10 10.68 17.49
N ARG A 57 2.18 11.41 17.40
CA ARG A 57 2.33 12.36 16.31
C ARG A 57 2.84 11.69 15.06
N TRP A 58 2.49 12.26 13.94
CA TRP A 58 3.05 11.90 12.66
C TRP A 58 4.57 12.16 12.71
N LYS A 59 5.36 11.16 12.38
CA LYS A 59 6.81 11.25 12.43
C LYS A 59 7.38 11.42 11.02
N GLN A 60 8.64 11.89 10.98
CA GLN A 60 9.32 12.08 9.70
C GLN A 60 9.38 10.81 8.87
N LYS A 61 9.54 9.66 9.49
CA LYS A 61 9.58 8.38 8.77
C LYS A 61 8.29 8.11 8.00
N HIS A 62 7.15 8.56 8.51
CA HIS A 62 5.86 8.42 7.81
C HIS A 62 5.81 9.32 6.58
N THR A 63 6.29 10.55 6.74
CA THR A 63 6.40 11.48 5.62
C THR A 63 7.32 10.92 4.53
N ASP A 64 8.45 10.35 4.94
CA ASP A 64 9.42 9.79 3.99
C ASP A 64 8.82 8.65 3.18
N PHE A 65 8.00 7.81 3.82
CA PHE A 65 7.29 6.75 3.13
C PHE A 65 6.40 7.32 2.00
N PHE A 66 5.60 8.32 2.32
CA PHE A 66 4.71 8.92 1.33
C PHE A 66 5.47 9.68 0.24
N LYS A 67 6.60 10.29 0.58
CA LYS A 67 7.45 10.94 -0.42
C LYS A 67 7.95 9.93 -1.46
N VAL A 68 8.33 8.73 -1.01
CA VAL A 68 8.76 7.68 -1.94
C VAL A 68 7.61 7.27 -2.85
N LEU A 69 6.40 7.09 -2.29
CA LEU A 69 5.23 6.77 -3.09
C LEU A 69 4.96 7.82 -4.16
N MET A 70 5.04 9.11 -3.78
CA MET A 70 4.82 10.20 -4.70
C MET A 70 5.86 10.22 -5.83
N LYS A 71 7.12 9.95 -5.49
CA LYS A 71 8.17 9.88 -6.50
C LYS A 71 7.95 8.72 -7.47
N MET A 72 7.52 7.57 -6.97
CA MET A 72 7.21 6.42 -7.82
C MET A 72 6.10 6.78 -8.81
N MET A 73 5.08 7.44 -8.33
CA MET A 73 3.95 7.84 -9.16
C MET A 73 4.34 8.90 -10.19
N GLU A 74 5.02 9.95 -9.76
CA GLU A 74 5.31 11.09 -10.63
C GLU A 74 6.46 10.84 -11.61
N LYS A 75 7.52 10.21 -11.14
CA LYS A 75 8.72 10.05 -11.94
C LYS A 75 8.83 8.73 -12.67
N ARG A 76 8.16 7.69 -12.15
CA ARG A 76 8.25 6.35 -12.72
C ARG A 76 6.93 5.85 -13.28
N GLY A 77 5.86 6.62 -13.13
CA GLY A 77 4.55 6.27 -13.66
C GLY A 77 3.88 5.09 -12.97
N THR A 78 4.31 4.76 -11.76
CA THR A 78 3.74 3.65 -11.01
C THR A 78 2.28 3.92 -10.65
N GLU A 79 1.42 2.94 -10.88
CA GLU A 79 0.04 2.97 -10.43
C GLU A 79 -0.01 2.47 -8.99
N ILE A 80 -0.61 3.24 -8.10
CA ILE A 80 -0.73 2.89 -6.68
C ILE A 80 -2.18 2.57 -6.36
N ILE A 81 -2.41 1.39 -5.80
CA ILE A 81 -3.74 0.93 -5.43
C ILE A 81 -3.76 0.66 -3.94
N TYR A 82 -4.58 1.41 -3.21
CA TYR A 82 -4.74 1.26 -1.78
C TYR A 82 -6.02 0.48 -1.50
N VAL A 83 -5.89 -0.70 -0.93
CA VAL A 83 -7.04 -1.56 -0.58
C VAL A 83 -7.31 -1.40 0.91
N VAL A 84 -8.45 -0.84 1.26
CA VAL A 84 -8.76 -0.49 2.65
C VAL A 84 -9.26 -1.66 3.48
N GLY A 85 -9.94 -2.63 2.87
CA GLY A 85 -10.39 -3.80 3.62
C GLY A 85 -11.59 -3.55 4.52
N ASN A 86 -11.76 -4.41 5.53
CA ASN A 86 -12.93 -4.43 6.39
C ASN A 86 -12.71 -3.83 7.78
N HIS A 87 -11.51 -3.40 8.09
CA HIS A 87 -11.17 -2.84 9.39
C HIS A 87 -11.10 -1.34 9.40
N TYR A 88 -10.90 -0.80 10.59
CA TYR A 88 -10.61 0.60 10.80
C TYR A 88 -9.36 0.99 10.05
N ASP A 89 -9.53 1.35 8.82
CA ASP A 89 -8.47 1.95 8.05
C ASP A 89 -8.71 3.45 8.02
N PHE A 90 -7.63 4.21 8.16
CA PHE A 90 -7.68 5.67 8.13
C PHE A 90 -8.37 6.19 6.87
N LEU A 91 -8.23 5.47 5.78
CA LEU A 91 -8.77 5.88 4.48
C LEU A 91 -10.07 5.16 4.10
N ASP A 92 -10.64 4.38 5.01
CA ASP A 92 -11.84 3.58 4.71
C ASP A 92 -13.01 4.43 4.21
N SER A 93 -13.19 5.59 4.80
CA SER A 93 -14.28 6.50 4.41
C SER A 93 -14.10 7.10 3.03
N LEU A 94 -12.91 7.02 2.45
CA LEU A 94 -12.61 7.57 1.14
C LEU A 94 -12.83 6.59 -0.01
N ALA A 95 -13.02 5.31 0.28
CA ALA A 95 -13.19 4.31 -0.78
C ALA A 95 -14.63 4.29 -1.30
N PRO A 96 -14.87 4.15 -2.61
CA PRO A 96 -13.88 4.18 -3.67
C PRO A 96 -13.49 5.61 -4.07
N PHE A 97 -12.22 5.81 -4.34
CA PHE A 97 -11.69 7.11 -4.72
C PHE A 97 -10.52 6.92 -5.67
N LYS A 98 -10.42 7.81 -6.65
CA LYS A 98 -9.28 7.80 -7.57
C LYS A 98 -8.81 9.22 -7.81
N PHE A 99 -7.49 9.41 -7.69
CA PHE A 99 -6.84 10.68 -7.97
C PHE A 99 -5.49 10.41 -8.61
N SER A 100 -5.29 10.96 -9.82
CA SER A 100 -4.08 10.71 -10.60
C SER A 100 -3.84 9.21 -10.75
N ASN A 101 -2.67 8.71 -10.36
CA ASN A 101 -2.34 7.27 -10.42
C ASN A 101 -2.61 6.55 -9.09
N ILE A 102 -3.34 7.19 -8.18
CA ILE A 102 -3.69 6.57 -6.90
C ILE A 102 -5.17 6.22 -6.90
N SER A 103 -5.48 4.98 -6.54
CA SER A 103 -6.84 4.50 -6.35
C SER A 103 -7.00 3.97 -4.95
N ILE A 104 -8.11 4.34 -4.29
CA ILE A 104 -8.47 3.81 -2.97
C ILE A 104 -9.72 2.97 -3.16
N VAL A 105 -9.62 1.68 -2.89
CA VAL A 105 -10.68 0.71 -3.17
C VAL A 105 -10.86 -0.23 -2.00
N LYS A 106 -12.00 -0.91 -1.96
CA LYS A 106 -12.26 -1.91 -0.91
C LYS A 106 -11.66 -3.27 -1.25
N ASP A 107 -11.56 -3.57 -2.51
CA ASP A 107 -10.92 -4.78 -3.00
C ASP A 107 -10.40 -4.54 -4.40
N TYR A 108 -9.57 -5.44 -4.89
CA TYR A 108 -8.96 -5.27 -6.20
C TYR A 108 -8.74 -6.63 -6.87
N LEU A 109 -9.09 -6.70 -8.13
CA LEU A 109 -8.82 -7.89 -8.93
C LEU A 109 -7.52 -7.67 -9.69
N LEU A 110 -6.48 -8.40 -9.27
CA LEU A 110 -5.19 -8.35 -9.93
C LEU A 110 -5.12 -9.40 -11.03
N LYS A 111 -4.82 -8.95 -12.23
CA LYS A 111 -4.60 -9.84 -13.37
C LYS A 111 -3.12 -9.81 -13.73
N THR A 112 -2.48 -10.97 -13.68
CA THR A 112 -1.06 -11.07 -14.00
C THR A 112 -0.85 -11.19 -15.51
N ARG A 113 0.43 -11.03 -15.94
CA ARG A 113 0.79 -11.17 -17.34
C ARG A 113 0.56 -12.59 -17.85
N GLN A 114 0.62 -13.59 -16.95
CA GLN A 114 0.35 -14.98 -17.31
C GLN A 114 -1.14 -15.30 -17.37
N GLY A 115 -2.01 -14.32 -17.15
CA GLY A 115 -3.45 -14.50 -17.19
C GLY A 115 -4.05 -14.99 -15.89
N LYS A 116 -3.28 -15.13 -14.83
CA LYS A 116 -3.80 -15.48 -13.51
C LYS A 116 -4.51 -14.29 -12.90
N ARG A 117 -5.57 -14.57 -12.17
CA ARG A 117 -6.33 -13.54 -11.46
C ARG A 117 -6.29 -13.79 -9.97
N TYR A 118 -6.01 -12.72 -9.22
CA TYR A 118 -5.97 -12.77 -7.77
C TYR A 118 -6.91 -11.71 -7.22
N PHE A 119 -7.80 -12.15 -6.35
CA PHE A 119 -8.69 -11.22 -5.66
C PHE A 119 -7.96 -10.70 -4.42
N VAL A 120 -7.59 -9.44 -4.45
CA VAL A 120 -6.87 -8.80 -3.36
C VAL A 120 -7.87 -8.12 -2.46
N THR A 121 -7.97 -8.64 -1.24
CA THR A 121 -8.83 -8.06 -0.23
C THR A 121 -8.11 -8.15 1.10
N HIS A 122 -8.34 -7.16 1.96
CA HIS A 122 -7.85 -7.22 3.31
C HIS A 122 -9.04 -7.45 4.22
N GLY A 123 -9.19 -8.65 4.73
CA GLY A 123 -10.32 -8.95 5.57
C GLY A 123 -10.04 -10.07 6.53
N ASP A 124 -10.60 -9.99 7.71
CA ASP A 124 -10.51 -11.04 8.70
C ASP A 124 -11.41 -12.21 8.37
N ILE A 125 -12.30 -12.01 7.43
CA ILE A 125 -13.30 -13.01 7.08
C ILE A 125 -12.76 -14.01 6.08
N PHE A 126 -11.83 -13.57 5.23
CA PHE A 126 -11.28 -14.42 4.18
C PHE A 126 -9.76 -14.40 4.23
N ASP A 127 -9.18 -15.45 4.81
CA ASP A 127 -7.74 -15.63 4.85
C ASP A 127 -7.18 -16.20 3.55
N THR A 128 -8.03 -16.44 2.60
CA THR A 128 -7.61 -17.08 1.36
C THR A 128 -7.72 -16.13 0.19
N VAL A 129 -6.61 -16.03 -0.54
CA VAL A 129 -6.63 -15.40 -1.85
C VAL A 129 -7.13 -16.46 -2.81
N THR A 130 -8.31 -16.23 -3.36
CA THR A 130 -8.88 -17.15 -4.32
C THR A 130 -8.27 -16.87 -5.68
N THR A 131 -7.56 -17.85 -6.22
CA THR A 131 -7.04 -17.76 -7.57
C THR A 131 -8.05 -18.34 -8.54
N HIS A 132 -8.33 -17.56 -9.55
CA HIS A 132 -9.21 -18.00 -10.63
C HIS A 132 -8.51 -17.92 -11.96
#